data_64788b2c8faab4a129e0396b4d7ff7a3
#
_entry.id   64788b2c8faab4a129e0396b4d7ff7a3
#
_cell.length_a   1.000
_cell.length_b   1.000
_cell.length_c   1.000
_cell.angle_alpha   90.00
_cell.angle_beta   90.00
_cell.angle_gamma   90.00
#
_symmetry.space_group_name_H-M   'P 1'
#
loop_
_entity.id
_entity.type
_entity.pdbx_description
1 polymer ?
#
loop_
_entity_poly.entity_id
_entity_poly.type
_entity_poly.pdbx_seq_one_letter_code
_entity_poly.pdbx_strand_id
1 'polypeptide(L)'
;MYRNRKKYIKPAGWILFLLCFYAAASFTGCDPALFISRSSHLSDLAADIMRPDLSYFPKILLPLFYTSQMSVTGTVTGSALALIVSPFGAVSLHFPSWARRLLRLLIQILRSFPALILALAATFLFGLGTFAGTFAITLYTFAIMTKLTYEDAEHADIAPYQALISMGCARFPAFIHAVLPEILPAFLTNALYLFETNVRHSSILGYVGAGGIGLILNEKISWREFHKVGTILLLLFLTVCVIEYANRYFTAVIHSGQITELFSGSKALSKKACVSGRMILFGFATLFLFCLAAQTPPDFSRTSAAALKNMAAGLTHPDWTFFFSTEKDGLIYLLLETICIAIVGTSIGAFLSAPLAFLNTRRFVPAPAAFFFNLIIMAIRSIPFLIYGLIFIRVSGPGAFTGVLTLAVCSIGLLTKRFTECLEAIDPGPYLALLAMGVHPVPAVCHSVLPQIAPAFCSAVLYRFDVNIREASVLGLVGAGGIGAPLIFAMNQYDWNKAGAILLGLILLVWGVDILSSRR
;
A
#
# COMPACT_ATOMS: atom_id res chain seq x y z
N MET A 1 -35.31 20.95 17.85
CA MET A 1 -35.15 20.86 16.36
C MET A 1 -33.88 20.13 15.90
N TYR A 2 -32.76 20.21 16.60
CA TYR A 2 -31.48 19.56 16.23
C TYR A 2 -31.48 18.02 16.29
N ARG A 3 -32.30 17.43 17.19
CA ARG A 3 -32.36 15.97 17.41
C ARG A 3 -33.06 15.20 16.27
N ASN A 4 -33.96 15.84 15.52
CA ASN A 4 -34.68 15.22 14.40
C ASN A 4 -33.87 15.21 13.09
N ARG A 5 -32.97 16.19 12.85
CA ARG A 5 -32.13 16.19 11.65
C ARG A 5 -31.17 14.98 11.57
N LYS A 6 -30.60 14.56 12.73
CA LYS A 6 -29.70 13.37 12.76
C LYS A 6 -30.44 12.05 12.46
N LYS A 7 -31.75 11.98 12.63
CA LYS A 7 -32.53 10.75 12.41
C LYS A 7 -32.81 10.50 10.92
N TYR A 8 -32.88 11.55 10.09
CA TYR A 8 -33.12 11.46 8.65
C TYR A 8 -31.84 11.45 7.82
N ILE A 9 -30.73 11.97 8.33
CA ILE A 9 -29.43 11.99 7.63
C ILE A 9 -28.87 10.58 7.45
N LYS A 10 -29.06 9.66 8.41
CA LYS A 10 -28.57 8.28 8.33
C LYS A 10 -29.19 7.49 7.17
N PRO A 11 -30.54 7.38 7.02
CA PRO A 11 -31.11 6.64 5.91
C PRO A 11 -30.87 7.29 4.55
N ALA A 12 -30.89 8.62 4.46
CA ALA A 12 -30.58 9.34 3.22
C ALA A 12 -29.11 9.09 2.76
N GLY A 13 -28.16 9.02 3.67
CA GLY A 13 -26.78 8.68 3.39
C GLY A 13 -26.61 7.27 2.82
N TRP A 14 -27.34 6.31 3.39
CA TRP A 14 -27.33 4.93 2.88
C TRP A 14 -28.00 4.81 1.50
N ILE A 15 -29.10 5.52 1.27
CA ILE A 15 -29.77 5.55 -0.03
C ILE A 15 -28.85 6.17 -1.08
N LEU A 16 -28.19 7.28 -0.77
CA LEU A 16 -27.22 7.91 -1.68
C LEU A 16 -26.06 6.98 -1.98
N PHE A 17 -25.50 6.30 -0.96
CA PHE A 17 -24.44 5.32 -1.15
C PHE A 17 -24.86 4.17 -2.08
N LEU A 18 -26.05 3.60 -1.87
CA LEU A 18 -26.59 2.52 -2.70
C LEU A 18 -26.83 2.97 -4.14
N LEU A 19 -27.32 4.20 -4.34
CA LEU A 19 -27.48 4.79 -5.68
C LEU A 19 -26.12 4.98 -6.37
N CYS A 20 -25.14 5.53 -5.67
CA CYS A 20 -23.77 5.67 -6.20
C CYS A 20 -23.13 4.32 -6.51
N PHE A 21 -23.31 3.32 -5.64
CA PHE A 21 -22.84 1.96 -5.87
C PHE A 21 -23.48 1.33 -7.10
N TYR A 22 -24.82 1.44 -7.24
CA TYR A 22 -25.55 0.90 -8.38
C TYR A 22 -25.11 1.58 -9.69
N ALA A 23 -25.02 2.91 -9.69
CA ALA A 23 -24.54 3.66 -10.84
C ALA A 23 -23.11 3.26 -11.25
N ALA A 24 -22.20 3.12 -10.25
CA ALA A 24 -20.83 2.68 -10.51
C ALA A 24 -20.76 1.23 -10.99
N ALA A 25 -21.57 0.32 -10.45
CA ALA A 25 -21.65 -1.07 -10.88
C ALA A 25 -22.19 -1.19 -12.32
N SER A 26 -23.21 -0.40 -12.66
CA SER A 26 -23.74 -0.32 -14.02
C SER A 26 -22.71 0.24 -15.01
N PHE A 27 -21.99 1.29 -14.60
CA PHE A 27 -20.95 1.93 -15.43
C PHE A 27 -19.77 0.99 -15.72
N THR A 28 -19.35 0.17 -14.73
CA THR A 28 -18.25 -0.79 -14.85
C THR A 28 -18.66 -2.09 -15.56
N GLY A 29 -19.92 -2.22 -15.99
CA GLY A 29 -20.42 -3.45 -16.62
C GLY A 29 -20.33 -4.67 -15.71
N CYS A 30 -20.58 -4.46 -14.39
CA CYS A 30 -20.52 -5.52 -13.40
C CYS A 30 -21.68 -6.52 -13.66
N ASP A 31 -21.37 -7.62 -14.34
CA ASP A 31 -22.33 -8.68 -14.67
C ASP A 31 -22.01 -9.94 -13.84
N PRO A 32 -22.75 -10.17 -12.73
CA PRO A 32 -22.58 -11.38 -11.92
C PRO A 32 -22.89 -12.67 -12.68
N ALA A 33 -23.81 -12.62 -13.67
CA ALA A 33 -24.18 -13.80 -14.45
C ALA A 33 -23.02 -14.25 -15.34
N LEU A 34 -22.30 -13.30 -15.92
CA LEU A 34 -21.09 -13.58 -16.72
C LEU A 34 -19.98 -14.18 -15.88
N PHE A 35 -19.81 -13.72 -14.62
CA PHE A 35 -18.84 -14.30 -13.69
C PHE A 35 -19.22 -15.74 -13.30
N ILE A 36 -20.50 -15.98 -13.00
CA ILE A 36 -20.99 -17.33 -12.64
C ILE A 36 -20.85 -18.29 -13.81
N SER A 37 -21.21 -17.86 -15.04
CA SER A 37 -21.08 -18.72 -16.24
C SER A 37 -19.64 -19.11 -16.57
N ARG A 38 -18.66 -18.30 -16.20
CA ARG A 38 -17.23 -18.53 -16.42
C ARG A 38 -16.47 -19.03 -15.18
N SER A 39 -17.19 -19.34 -14.11
CA SER A 39 -16.58 -19.82 -12.84
C SER A 39 -15.83 -21.15 -13.00
N SER A 40 -16.23 -22.01 -13.96
CA SER A 40 -15.51 -23.23 -14.30
C SER A 40 -14.07 -22.95 -14.76
N HIS A 41 -13.86 -21.93 -15.60
CA HIS A 41 -12.52 -21.53 -16.02
C HIS A 41 -11.66 -21.03 -14.85
N LEU A 42 -12.28 -20.36 -13.86
CA LEU A 42 -11.58 -19.94 -12.65
C LEU A 42 -11.17 -21.13 -11.78
N SER A 43 -12.06 -22.14 -11.66
CA SER A 43 -11.75 -23.36 -10.90
C SER A 43 -10.63 -24.19 -11.53
N ASP A 44 -10.62 -24.32 -12.87
CA ASP A 44 -9.58 -25.04 -13.60
C ASP A 44 -8.22 -24.32 -13.45
N LEU A 45 -8.22 -23.01 -13.60
CA LEU A 45 -7.03 -22.19 -13.44
C LEU A 45 -6.49 -22.21 -11.99
N ALA A 46 -7.39 -22.18 -11.00
CA ALA A 46 -7.03 -22.33 -9.60
C ALA A 46 -6.45 -23.74 -9.32
N ALA A 47 -7.01 -24.79 -9.91
CA ALA A 47 -6.51 -26.15 -9.77
C ALA A 47 -5.09 -26.29 -10.37
N ASP A 48 -4.82 -25.67 -11.51
CA ASP A 48 -3.49 -25.65 -12.12
C ASP A 48 -2.47 -24.89 -11.25
N ILE A 49 -2.84 -23.74 -10.69
CA ILE A 49 -2.00 -22.97 -9.77
C ILE A 49 -1.73 -23.75 -8.47
N MET A 50 -2.70 -24.52 -7.98
CA MET A 50 -2.55 -25.32 -6.76
C MET A 50 -1.72 -26.59 -6.96
N ARG A 51 -1.31 -26.91 -8.19
CA ARG A 51 -0.38 -28.00 -8.51
C ARG A 51 0.99 -27.44 -8.91
N PRO A 52 1.80 -26.90 -7.98
CA PRO A 52 3.05 -26.24 -8.30
C PRO A 52 4.09 -27.21 -8.89
N ASP A 53 4.79 -26.76 -9.93
CA ASP A 53 5.95 -27.45 -10.50
C ASP A 53 7.21 -27.15 -9.69
N LEU A 54 7.53 -27.98 -8.71
CA LEU A 54 8.67 -27.78 -7.82
C LEU A 54 10.03 -27.85 -8.55
N SER A 55 10.11 -28.43 -9.75
CA SER A 55 11.35 -28.45 -10.55
C SER A 55 11.79 -27.05 -10.98
N TYR A 56 10.85 -26.11 -11.02
CA TYR A 56 11.10 -24.72 -11.40
C TYR A 56 11.69 -23.86 -10.26
N PHE A 57 11.67 -24.37 -9.01
CA PHE A 57 12.13 -23.66 -7.81
C PHE A 57 13.52 -23.03 -7.92
N PRO A 58 14.59 -23.72 -8.41
CA PRO A 58 15.93 -23.13 -8.48
C PRO A 58 16.00 -21.90 -9.37
N LYS A 59 15.17 -21.83 -10.43
CA LYS A 59 15.15 -20.71 -11.38
C LYS A 59 14.52 -19.44 -10.80
N ILE A 60 13.74 -19.58 -9.72
CA ILE A 60 13.04 -18.45 -9.06
C ILE A 60 13.92 -17.77 -8.01
N LEU A 61 14.94 -18.47 -7.46
CA LEU A 61 15.73 -17.97 -6.33
C LEU A 61 16.46 -16.66 -6.65
N LEU A 62 17.09 -16.57 -7.81
CA LEU A 62 17.81 -15.36 -8.20
C LEU A 62 16.87 -14.15 -8.42
N PRO A 63 15.75 -14.26 -9.15
CA PRO A 63 14.75 -13.20 -9.24
C PRO A 63 14.13 -12.81 -7.91
N LEU A 64 13.92 -13.77 -7.00
CA LEU A 64 13.44 -13.49 -5.65
C LEU A 64 14.47 -12.67 -4.85
N PHE A 65 15.76 -13.01 -5.00
CA PHE A 65 16.83 -12.22 -4.40
C PHE A 65 16.82 -10.78 -4.93
N TYR A 66 16.68 -10.56 -6.25
CA TYR A 66 16.56 -9.21 -6.81
C TYR A 66 15.35 -8.43 -6.29
N THR A 67 14.21 -9.10 -6.13
CA THR A 67 13.01 -8.51 -5.54
C THR A 67 13.24 -8.07 -4.09
N SER A 68 13.88 -8.94 -3.29
CA SER A 68 14.22 -8.65 -1.90
C SER A 68 15.27 -7.53 -1.79
N GLN A 69 16.27 -7.55 -2.66
CA GLN A 69 17.31 -6.54 -2.77
C GLN A 69 16.74 -5.14 -3.03
N MET A 70 15.86 -5.01 -4.05
CA MET A 70 15.19 -3.74 -4.35
C MET A 70 14.39 -3.23 -3.15
N SER A 71 13.71 -4.15 -2.44
CA SER A 71 12.89 -3.80 -1.27
C SER A 71 13.73 -3.33 -0.09
N VAL A 72 14.82 -4.03 0.24
CA VAL A 72 15.72 -3.65 1.34
C VAL A 72 16.40 -2.31 1.04
N THR A 73 17.07 -2.20 -0.10
CA THR A 73 17.80 -0.97 -0.45
C THR A 73 16.88 0.21 -0.59
N GLY A 74 15.73 0.06 -1.27
CA GLY A 74 14.76 1.14 -1.44
C GLY A 74 14.11 1.58 -0.13
N THR A 75 13.79 0.64 0.78
CA THR A 75 13.20 0.99 2.06
C THR A 75 14.20 1.70 2.96
N VAL A 76 15.42 1.20 3.07
CA VAL A 76 16.45 1.80 3.95
C VAL A 76 16.84 3.19 3.44
N THR A 77 17.12 3.34 2.15
CA THR A 77 17.49 4.65 1.58
C THR A 77 16.35 5.65 1.65
N GLY A 78 15.12 5.24 1.31
CA GLY A 78 13.94 6.10 1.40
C GLY A 78 13.62 6.54 2.82
N SER A 79 13.71 5.63 3.80
CA SER A 79 13.51 5.94 5.23
C SER A 79 14.61 6.85 5.78
N ALA A 80 15.88 6.63 5.42
CA ALA A 80 16.98 7.49 5.84
C ALA A 80 16.82 8.93 5.33
N LEU A 81 16.46 9.09 4.05
CA LEU A 81 16.16 10.41 3.48
C LEU A 81 14.96 11.06 4.16
N ALA A 82 13.91 10.28 4.45
CA ALA A 82 12.73 10.77 5.14
C ALA A 82 13.05 11.29 6.54
N LEU A 83 13.92 10.62 7.29
CA LEU A 83 14.32 11.05 8.63
C LEU A 83 15.01 12.42 8.62
N ILE A 84 15.84 12.69 7.60
CA ILE A 84 16.54 13.97 7.44
C ILE A 84 15.57 15.10 7.07
N VAL A 85 14.56 14.80 6.25
CA VAL A 85 13.68 15.82 5.67
C VAL A 85 12.42 16.05 6.52
N SER A 86 11.95 15.05 7.26
CA SER A 86 10.70 15.13 8.03
C SER A 86 10.61 16.29 9.02
N PRO A 87 11.69 16.74 9.72
CA PRO A 87 11.59 17.86 10.66
C PRO A 87 11.07 19.15 10.02
N PHE A 88 11.37 19.36 8.74
CA PHE A 88 10.90 20.54 8.00
C PHE A 88 9.39 20.50 7.72
N GLY A 89 8.77 19.32 7.80
CA GLY A 89 7.33 19.12 7.61
C GLY A 89 6.49 19.35 8.87
N ALA A 90 7.06 19.19 10.06
CA ALA A 90 6.33 19.28 11.33
C ALA A 90 6.01 20.73 11.70
N VAL A 91 4.75 20.99 12.12
CA VAL A 91 4.30 22.32 12.59
C VAL A 91 4.93 22.66 13.93
N SER A 92 5.04 21.68 14.81
CA SER A 92 5.53 21.80 16.18
C SER A 92 6.99 22.23 16.28
N LEU A 93 7.81 21.97 15.24
CA LEU A 93 9.26 22.22 15.27
C LEU A 93 9.67 23.63 14.77
N HIS A 94 8.70 24.49 14.43
CA HIS A 94 8.90 25.91 14.09
C HIS A 94 9.90 26.18 12.95
N PHE A 95 10.06 25.26 12.00
CA PHE A 95 10.82 25.52 10.77
C PHE A 95 10.08 26.54 9.86
N PRO A 96 10.77 27.19 8.89
CA PRO A 96 10.16 28.20 8.04
C PRO A 96 8.86 27.73 7.37
N SER A 97 7.80 28.52 7.46
CA SER A 97 6.47 28.16 6.98
C SER A 97 6.40 27.90 5.47
N TRP A 98 7.26 28.56 4.68
CA TRP A 98 7.36 28.34 3.24
C TRP A 98 7.96 26.96 2.93
N ALA A 99 9.04 26.57 3.63
CA ALA A 99 9.68 25.26 3.45
C ALA A 99 8.72 24.11 3.83
N ARG A 100 7.98 24.27 4.92
CA ARG A 100 6.95 23.32 5.34
C ARG A 100 5.86 23.17 4.29
N ARG A 101 5.31 24.29 3.77
CA ARG A 101 4.26 24.24 2.73
C ARG A 101 4.75 23.57 1.45
N LEU A 102 5.95 23.94 1.00
CA LEU A 102 6.57 23.35 -0.18
C LEU A 102 6.81 21.85 0.00
N LEU A 103 7.39 21.45 1.13
CA LEU A 103 7.66 20.04 1.42
C LEU A 103 6.37 19.22 1.45
N ARG A 104 5.34 19.67 2.18
CA ARG A 104 4.05 18.98 2.25
C ARG A 104 3.40 18.83 0.87
N LEU A 105 3.49 19.87 0.04
CA LEU A 105 2.99 19.83 -1.34
C LEU A 105 3.78 18.82 -2.18
N LEU A 106 5.11 18.84 -2.12
CA LEU A 106 5.95 17.88 -2.85
C LEU A 106 5.68 16.43 -2.41
N ILE A 107 5.59 16.19 -1.12
CA ILE A 107 5.28 14.86 -0.58
C ILE A 107 3.88 14.41 -1.01
N GLN A 108 2.89 15.29 -1.01
CA GLN A 108 1.53 14.99 -1.46
C GLN A 108 1.51 14.61 -2.95
N ILE A 109 2.23 15.35 -3.80
CA ILE A 109 2.38 15.01 -5.23
C ILE A 109 3.05 13.64 -5.39
N LEU A 110 4.18 13.40 -4.73
CA LEU A 110 4.89 12.12 -4.83
C LEU A 110 4.03 10.93 -4.38
N ARG A 111 3.24 11.10 -3.31
CA ARG A 111 2.33 10.07 -2.82
C ARG A 111 1.15 9.78 -3.74
N SER A 112 0.81 10.72 -4.63
CA SER A 112 -0.25 10.50 -5.62
C SER A 112 0.15 9.47 -6.68
N PHE A 113 1.45 9.26 -6.89
CA PHE A 113 1.94 8.27 -7.84
C PHE A 113 2.05 6.88 -7.21
N PRO A 114 1.42 5.85 -7.80
CA PRO A 114 1.70 4.46 -7.48
C PRO A 114 3.16 4.09 -7.75
N ALA A 115 3.71 3.17 -6.96
CA ALA A 115 5.10 2.73 -7.10
C ALA A 115 5.43 2.21 -8.52
N LEU A 116 4.48 1.60 -9.21
CA LEU A 116 4.66 1.08 -10.56
C LEU A 116 4.84 2.19 -11.60
N ILE A 117 4.13 3.31 -11.47
CA ILE A 117 4.29 4.47 -12.36
C ILE A 117 5.67 5.11 -12.14
N LEU A 118 6.11 5.21 -10.87
CA LEU A 118 7.46 5.68 -10.56
C LEU A 118 8.53 4.75 -11.14
N ALA A 119 8.31 3.43 -11.11
CA ALA A 119 9.23 2.47 -11.70
C ALA A 119 9.24 2.57 -13.23
N LEU A 120 8.09 2.74 -13.86
CA LEU A 120 8.01 2.94 -15.30
C LEU A 120 8.78 4.21 -15.73
N ALA A 121 8.60 5.33 -15.02
CA ALA A 121 9.39 6.54 -15.26
C ALA A 121 10.88 6.32 -15.03
N ALA A 122 11.25 5.58 -13.98
CA ALA A 122 12.64 5.25 -13.69
C ALA A 122 13.27 4.34 -14.76
N THR A 123 12.54 3.40 -15.35
CA THR A 123 13.05 2.57 -16.44
C THR A 123 13.31 3.36 -17.72
N PHE A 124 12.52 4.39 -18.01
CA PHE A 124 12.83 5.31 -19.11
C PHE A 124 14.07 6.16 -18.85
N LEU A 125 14.37 6.50 -17.58
CA LEU A 125 15.50 7.33 -17.19
C LEU A 125 16.81 6.54 -17.09
N PHE A 126 16.78 5.39 -16.43
CA PHE A 126 17.98 4.62 -16.03
C PHE A 126 18.13 3.30 -16.79
N GLY A 127 17.22 3.01 -17.72
CA GLY A 127 17.17 1.73 -18.40
C GLY A 127 16.48 0.63 -17.57
N LEU A 128 16.37 -0.55 -18.20
CA LEU A 128 15.77 -1.72 -17.55
C LEU A 128 16.75 -2.30 -16.53
N GLY A 129 16.24 -2.66 -15.33
CA GLY A 129 17.08 -3.30 -14.31
C GLY A 129 16.67 -2.98 -12.89
N THR A 130 17.34 -3.64 -11.93
CA THR A 130 17.01 -3.54 -10.49
C THR A 130 17.24 -2.15 -9.92
N PHE A 131 18.12 -1.34 -10.54
CA PHE A 131 18.33 0.05 -10.09
C PHE A 131 17.08 0.91 -10.27
N ALA A 132 16.40 0.83 -11.42
CA ALA A 132 15.16 1.57 -11.66
C ALA A 132 14.07 1.20 -10.65
N GLY A 133 13.92 -0.11 -10.34
CA GLY A 133 13.00 -0.57 -9.31
C GLY A 133 13.36 -0.06 -7.91
N THR A 134 14.64 -0.11 -7.53
CA THR A 134 15.13 0.41 -6.25
C THR A 134 14.88 1.91 -6.13
N PHE A 135 15.14 2.67 -7.17
CA PHE A 135 14.89 4.11 -7.20
C PHE A 135 13.40 4.45 -7.01
N ALA A 136 12.52 3.71 -7.68
CA ALA A 136 11.08 3.88 -7.53
C ALA A 136 10.61 3.57 -6.10
N ILE A 137 11.09 2.46 -5.50
CA ILE A 137 10.78 2.10 -4.11
C ILE A 137 11.35 3.15 -3.14
N THR A 138 12.54 3.67 -3.40
CA THR A 138 13.14 4.75 -2.60
C THR A 138 12.25 5.99 -2.57
N LEU A 139 11.80 6.46 -3.73
CA LEU A 139 10.92 7.64 -3.82
C LEU A 139 9.56 7.38 -3.15
N TYR A 140 8.98 6.22 -3.40
CA TYR A 140 7.70 5.82 -2.79
C TYR A 140 7.81 5.76 -1.25
N THR A 141 8.85 5.09 -0.74
CA THR A 141 9.10 4.98 0.69
C THR A 141 9.42 6.35 1.31
N PHE A 142 10.25 7.15 0.66
CA PHE A 142 10.57 8.51 1.09
C PHE A 142 9.31 9.35 1.28
N ALA A 143 8.39 9.32 0.32
CA ALA A 143 7.17 10.11 0.39
C ALA A 143 6.26 9.69 1.54
N ILE A 144 6.08 8.38 1.76
CA ILE A 144 5.22 7.87 2.83
C ILE A 144 5.88 8.06 4.19
N MET A 145 7.16 7.68 4.33
CA MET A 145 7.88 7.81 5.61
C MET A 145 8.01 9.26 6.06
N THR A 146 8.29 10.19 5.13
CA THR A 146 8.35 11.62 5.48
C THR A 146 7.04 12.07 6.09
N LYS A 147 5.88 11.67 5.51
CA LYS A 147 4.57 12.03 6.05
C LYS A 147 4.36 11.42 7.43
N LEU A 148 4.53 10.13 7.59
CA LEU A 148 4.33 9.44 8.87
C LEU A 148 5.24 10.04 9.96
N THR A 149 6.51 10.29 9.64
CA THR A 149 7.47 10.80 10.62
C THR A 149 7.17 12.23 11.06
N TYR A 150 6.74 13.14 10.16
CA TYR A 150 6.37 14.47 10.64
C TYR A 150 5.03 14.47 11.40
N GLU A 151 4.09 13.59 11.08
CA GLU A 151 2.86 13.41 11.85
C GLU A 151 3.17 12.85 13.24
N ASP A 152 4.05 11.85 13.37
CA ASP A 152 4.53 11.34 14.65
C ASP A 152 5.22 12.43 15.47
N ALA A 153 6.05 13.28 14.83
CA ALA A 153 6.71 14.42 15.49
C ALA A 153 5.74 15.53 15.94
N GLU A 154 4.58 15.66 15.30
CA GLU A 154 3.52 16.58 15.74
C GLU A 154 2.78 16.10 16.98
N HIS A 155 2.73 14.78 17.18
CA HIS A 155 2.06 14.15 18.34
C HIS A 155 3.03 13.92 19.53
N ALA A 156 4.34 14.04 19.32
CA ALA A 156 5.35 13.88 20.36
C ALA A 156 5.31 15.02 21.39
N ASP A 157 5.82 14.76 22.60
CA ASP A 157 6.00 15.80 23.61
C ASP A 157 7.08 16.79 23.19
N ILE A 158 6.66 18.02 22.90
CA ILE A 158 7.55 19.10 22.47
C ILE A 158 8.22 19.87 23.61
N ALA A 159 7.88 19.61 24.88
CA ALA A 159 8.43 20.34 26.01
C ALA A 159 9.97 20.22 26.11
N PRO A 160 10.59 19.02 25.99
CA PRO A 160 12.04 18.88 25.96
C PRO A 160 12.71 19.62 24.79
N TYR A 161 12.05 19.62 23.61
CA TYR A 161 12.54 20.35 22.44
C TYR A 161 12.54 21.86 22.68
N GLN A 162 11.45 22.41 23.22
CA GLN A 162 11.34 23.84 23.54
C GLN A 162 12.36 24.28 24.59
N ALA A 163 12.63 23.43 25.60
CA ALA A 163 13.65 23.69 26.60
C ALA A 163 15.04 23.82 25.95
N LEU A 164 15.43 22.91 25.04
CA LEU A 164 16.70 23.00 24.31
C LEU A 164 16.80 24.24 23.44
N ILE A 165 15.73 24.63 22.76
CA ILE A 165 15.68 25.86 21.96
C ILE A 165 15.86 27.09 22.84
N SER A 166 15.21 27.11 24.03
CA SER A 166 15.31 28.21 25.01
C SER A 166 16.72 28.35 25.57
N MET A 167 17.48 27.24 25.63
CA MET A 167 18.91 27.23 26.01
C MET A 167 19.83 27.63 24.85
N GLY A 168 19.31 28.02 23.67
CA GLY A 168 20.10 28.44 22.53
C GLY A 168 20.54 27.32 21.58
N CYS A 169 20.03 26.09 21.75
CA CYS A 169 20.34 25.00 20.84
C CYS A 169 19.72 25.22 19.47
N ALA A 170 20.44 24.88 18.40
CA ALA A 170 19.90 24.96 17.05
C ALA A 170 18.77 23.92 16.84
N ARG A 171 17.81 24.23 15.94
CA ARG A 171 16.59 23.44 15.73
C ARG A 171 16.83 21.98 15.36
N PHE A 172 17.78 21.71 14.48
CA PHE A 172 18.06 20.35 14.02
C PHE A 172 18.74 19.49 15.12
N PRO A 173 19.79 19.93 15.83
CA PRO A 173 20.30 19.24 17.01
C PRO A 173 19.25 19.05 18.12
N ALA A 174 18.41 20.05 18.39
CA ALA A 174 17.32 19.91 19.36
C ALA A 174 16.33 18.81 18.95
N PHE A 175 15.98 18.70 17.66
CA PHE A 175 15.18 17.61 17.14
C PHE A 175 15.84 16.24 17.38
N ILE A 176 17.13 16.10 17.06
CA ILE A 176 17.86 14.83 17.23
C ILE A 176 17.89 14.37 18.70
N HIS A 177 18.04 15.30 19.64
CA HIS A 177 18.22 14.94 21.05
C HIS A 177 16.90 14.86 21.84
N ALA A 178 15.86 15.58 21.44
CA ALA A 178 14.60 15.62 22.18
C ALA A 178 13.48 14.81 21.50
N VAL A 179 13.24 15.04 20.19
CA VAL A 179 12.07 14.47 19.50
C VAL A 179 12.37 13.10 18.89
N LEU A 180 13.52 12.98 18.23
CA LEU A 180 13.89 11.73 17.54
C LEU A 180 13.88 10.49 18.44
N PRO A 181 14.41 10.51 19.68
CA PRO A 181 14.36 9.32 20.54
C PRO A 181 12.93 8.88 20.89
N GLU A 182 11.99 9.82 20.98
CA GLU A 182 10.59 9.54 21.29
C GLU A 182 9.86 8.92 20.10
N ILE A 183 10.06 9.45 18.88
CA ILE A 183 9.39 8.95 17.67
C ILE A 183 10.09 7.74 17.05
N LEU A 184 11.31 7.41 17.46
CA LEU A 184 12.13 6.36 16.87
C LEU A 184 11.45 4.97 16.86
N PRO A 185 10.75 4.52 17.92
CA PRO A 185 10.02 3.25 17.88
C PRO A 185 8.93 3.22 16.83
N ALA A 186 8.15 4.29 16.70
CA ALA A 186 7.12 4.42 15.67
C ALA A 186 7.75 4.45 14.28
N PHE A 187 8.82 5.23 14.08
CA PHE A 187 9.56 5.29 12.83
C PHE A 187 10.08 3.92 12.38
N LEU A 188 10.71 3.16 13.27
CA LEU A 188 11.24 1.82 12.96
C LEU A 188 10.10 0.84 12.64
N THR A 189 8.99 0.89 13.39
CA THR A 189 7.82 0.06 13.14
C THR A 189 7.20 0.37 11.77
N ASN A 190 7.08 1.64 11.43
CA ASN A 190 6.61 2.10 10.12
C ASN A 190 7.55 1.68 8.99
N ALA A 191 8.87 1.72 9.19
CA ALA A 191 9.86 1.26 8.22
C ALA A 191 9.76 -0.25 7.96
N LEU A 192 9.58 -1.07 9.01
CA LEU A 192 9.35 -2.51 8.88
C LEU A 192 8.04 -2.83 8.14
N TYR A 193 6.97 -2.10 8.44
CA TYR A 193 5.70 -2.23 7.73
C TYR A 193 5.84 -1.88 6.24
N LEU A 194 6.55 -0.80 5.91
CA LEU A 194 6.82 -0.43 4.52
C LEU A 194 7.75 -1.42 3.82
N PHE A 195 8.71 -2.01 4.51
CA PHE A 195 9.54 -3.07 3.95
C PHE A 195 8.69 -4.26 3.50
N GLU A 196 7.78 -4.75 4.35
CA GLU A 196 6.82 -5.82 3.98
C GLU A 196 5.99 -5.43 2.75
N THR A 197 5.49 -4.20 2.72
CA THR A 197 4.70 -3.68 1.61
C THR A 197 5.53 -3.55 0.33
N ASN A 198 6.77 -3.09 0.45
CA ASN A 198 7.69 -2.92 -0.67
C ASN A 198 8.12 -4.25 -1.31
N VAL A 199 8.20 -5.35 -0.55
CA VAL A 199 8.45 -6.69 -1.12
C VAL A 199 7.30 -7.09 -2.06
N ARG A 200 6.06 -6.77 -1.70
CA ARG A 200 4.91 -6.99 -2.58
C ARG A 200 4.92 -6.06 -3.80
N HIS A 201 5.27 -4.78 -3.61
CA HIS A 201 5.38 -3.83 -4.71
C HIS A 201 6.53 -4.20 -5.66
N SER A 202 7.71 -4.56 -5.15
CA SER A 202 8.84 -4.93 -6.00
C SER A 202 8.58 -6.18 -6.85
N SER A 203 7.71 -7.09 -6.37
CA SER A 203 7.29 -8.23 -7.17
C SER A 203 6.40 -7.85 -8.37
N ILE A 204 5.82 -6.66 -8.39
CA ILE A 204 5.05 -6.11 -9.51
C ILE A 204 5.95 -5.30 -10.46
N LEU A 205 7.00 -4.64 -9.94
CA LEU A 205 7.84 -3.74 -10.73
C LEU A 205 8.55 -4.43 -11.90
N GLY A 206 8.73 -5.75 -11.81
CA GLY A 206 9.25 -6.55 -12.93
C GLY A 206 8.37 -6.51 -14.18
N TYR A 207 7.06 -6.20 -14.03
CA TYR A 207 6.14 -6.04 -15.17
C TYR A 207 6.55 -4.88 -16.10
N VAL A 208 7.12 -3.83 -15.54
CA VAL A 208 7.62 -2.65 -16.29
C VAL A 208 9.12 -2.71 -16.57
N GLY A 209 9.74 -3.89 -16.42
CA GLY A 209 11.15 -4.11 -16.76
C GLY A 209 12.15 -3.76 -15.64
N ALA A 210 11.68 -3.52 -14.41
CA ALA A 210 12.56 -3.30 -13.27
C ALA A 210 13.23 -4.58 -12.73
N GLY A 211 13.04 -5.73 -13.41
CA GLY A 211 13.62 -7.01 -13.00
C GLY A 211 12.89 -7.69 -11.86
N GLY A 212 13.55 -8.67 -11.22
CA GLY A 212 12.97 -9.42 -10.11
C GLY A 212 11.93 -10.48 -10.52
N ILE A 213 11.16 -10.96 -9.53
CA ILE A 213 10.22 -12.08 -9.69
C ILE A 213 9.04 -11.74 -10.63
N GLY A 214 8.67 -10.46 -10.72
CA GLY A 214 7.55 -10.00 -11.55
C GLY A 214 7.77 -10.20 -13.03
N LEU A 215 9.00 -10.13 -13.50
CA LEU A 215 9.34 -10.34 -14.91
C LEU A 215 9.06 -11.80 -15.32
N ILE A 216 9.52 -12.76 -14.53
CA ILE A 216 9.29 -14.19 -14.79
C ILE A 216 7.81 -14.53 -14.62
N LEU A 217 7.16 -13.93 -13.64
CA LEU A 217 5.73 -14.16 -13.40
C LEU A 217 4.89 -13.71 -14.58
N ASN A 218 5.16 -12.51 -15.12
CA ASN A 218 4.48 -12.01 -16.32
C ASN A 218 4.72 -12.92 -17.53
N GLU A 219 5.95 -13.39 -17.73
CA GLU A 219 6.32 -14.34 -18.76
C GLU A 219 5.51 -15.64 -18.66
N LYS A 220 5.47 -16.26 -17.46
CA LYS A 220 4.78 -17.55 -17.26
C LYS A 220 3.25 -17.43 -17.37
N ILE A 221 2.66 -16.32 -16.91
CA ILE A 221 1.24 -16.04 -17.12
C ILE A 221 0.93 -15.87 -18.62
N SER A 222 1.79 -15.17 -19.36
CA SER A 222 1.62 -14.95 -20.81
C SER A 222 1.71 -16.26 -21.60
N TRP A 223 2.61 -17.17 -21.18
CA TRP A 223 2.76 -18.50 -21.80
C TRP A 223 1.76 -19.54 -21.28
N ARG A 224 0.84 -19.15 -20.37
CA ARG A 224 -0.17 -20.03 -19.74
C ARG A 224 0.42 -21.22 -18.97
N GLU A 225 1.64 -21.07 -18.44
CA GLU A 225 2.31 -22.11 -17.63
C GLU A 225 1.90 -21.99 -16.15
N PHE A 226 0.61 -22.24 -15.84
CA PHE A 226 0.03 -21.94 -14.51
C PHE A 226 0.61 -22.80 -13.38
N HIS A 227 1.12 -24.01 -13.65
CA HIS A 227 1.85 -24.81 -12.66
C HIS A 227 3.12 -24.09 -12.17
N LYS A 228 3.88 -23.43 -13.08
CA LYS A 228 5.06 -22.63 -12.72
C LYS A 228 4.66 -21.33 -12.01
N VAL A 229 3.55 -20.71 -12.43
CA VAL A 229 2.96 -19.58 -11.70
C VAL A 229 2.64 -19.98 -10.27
N GLY A 230 2.04 -21.15 -10.04
CA GLY A 230 1.79 -21.70 -8.71
C GLY A 230 3.03 -21.79 -7.85
N THR A 231 4.17 -22.25 -8.41
CA THR A 231 5.45 -22.32 -7.70
C THR A 231 5.97 -20.93 -7.32
N ILE A 232 5.86 -19.95 -8.23
CA ILE A 232 6.26 -18.57 -7.96
C ILE A 232 5.40 -17.96 -6.85
N LEU A 233 4.08 -18.14 -6.90
CA LEU A 233 3.15 -17.63 -5.89
C LEU A 233 3.36 -18.29 -4.53
N LEU A 234 3.62 -19.61 -4.50
CA LEU A 234 3.95 -20.33 -3.27
C LEU A 234 5.21 -19.75 -2.61
N LEU A 235 6.26 -19.50 -3.42
CA LEU A 235 7.51 -18.94 -2.90
C LEU A 235 7.34 -17.50 -2.40
N LEU A 236 6.57 -16.68 -3.12
CA LEU A 236 6.19 -15.34 -2.66
C LEU A 236 5.41 -15.41 -1.34
N PHE A 237 4.44 -16.32 -1.23
CA PHE A 237 3.70 -16.53 0.00
C PHE A 237 4.62 -16.87 1.17
N LEU A 238 5.52 -17.85 0.99
CA LEU A 238 6.49 -18.24 2.03
C LEU A 238 7.40 -17.05 2.42
N THR A 239 7.85 -16.29 1.44
CA THR A 239 8.69 -15.10 1.69
C THR A 239 7.92 -14.06 2.52
N VAL A 240 6.67 -13.76 2.16
CA VAL A 240 5.83 -12.82 2.92
C VAL A 240 5.55 -13.34 4.32
N CYS A 241 5.29 -14.65 4.50
CA CYS A 241 5.13 -15.26 5.83
C CYS A 241 6.36 -15.07 6.71
N VAL A 242 7.55 -15.32 6.17
CA VAL A 242 8.82 -15.15 6.89
C VAL A 242 9.00 -13.68 7.29
N ILE A 243 8.76 -12.76 6.37
CA ILE A 243 8.88 -11.32 6.63
C ILE A 243 7.85 -10.86 7.67
N GLU A 244 6.59 -11.30 7.59
CA GLU A 244 5.56 -10.93 8.57
C GLU A 244 5.89 -11.46 9.97
N TYR A 245 6.42 -12.69 10.06
CA TYR A 245 6.88 -13.25 11.34
C TYR A 245 8.07 -12.46 11.90
N ALA A 246 9.06 -12.17 11.05
CA ALA A 246 10.21 -11.36 11.43
C ALA A 246 9.79 -9.95 11.88
N ASN A 247 8.87 -9.29 11.15
CA ASN A 247 8.36 -7.98 11.52
C ASN A 247 7.67 -7.98 12.89
N ARG A 248 6.86 -9.00 13.19
CA ARG A 248 6.24 -9.14 14.52
C ARG A 248 7.28 -9.27 15.62
N TYR A 249 8.32 -10.08 15.40
CA TYR A 249 9.42 -10.24 16.35
C TYR A 249 10.18 -8.93 16.57
N PHE A 250 10.59 -8.25 15.48
CA PHE A 250 11.32 -6.98 15.59
C PHE A 250 10.47 -5.87 16.21
N THR A 251 9.19 -5.77 15.88
CA THR A 251 8.27 -4.81 16.50
C THR A 251 8.16 -5.05 18.01
N ALA A 252 8.06 -6.30 18.45
CA ALA A 252 8.06 -6.63 19.87
C ALA A 252 9.38 -6.22 20.58
N VAL A 253 10.53 -6.42 19.93
CA VAL A 253 11.85 -5.99 20.43
C VAL A 253 11.95 -4.46 20.48
N ILE A 254 11.44 -3.73 19.49
CA ILE A 254 11.42 -2.26 19.47
C ILE A 254 10.60 -1.72 20.64
N HIS A 255 9.40 -2.24 20.85
CA HIS A 255 8.51 -1.81 21.94
C HIS A 255 8.97 -2.26 23.34
N SER A 256 9.85 -3.26 23.45
CA SER A 256 10.46 -3.62 24.74
C SER A 256 11.47 -2.59 25.26
N GLY A 257 11.72 -1.49 24.56
CA GLY A 257 12.63 -0.41 24.95
C GLY A 257 14.11 -0.67 24.67
N GLN A 258 14.49 -1.87 24.23
CA GLN A 258 15.90 -2.26 24.04
C GLN A 258 16.65 -1.41 23.00
N ILE A 259 15.94 -0.89 21.99
CA ILE A 259 16.54 -0.09 20.93
C ILE A 259 16.52 1.41 21.28
N THR A 260 15.46 1.91 21.90
CA THR A 260 15.34 3.32 22.30
C THR A 260 16.38 3.73 23.33
N GLU A 261 16.71 2.86 24.25
CA GLU A 261 17.73 3.12 25.28
C GLU A 261 19.15 3.18 24.70
N LEU A 262 19.42 2.56 23.54
CA LEU A 262 20.69 2.71 22.82
C LEU A 262 20.95 4.16 22.37
N PHE A 263 19.89 4.91 22.08
CA PHE A 263 19.98 6.29 21.61
C PHE A 263 19.77 7.33 22.73
N SER A 264 19.14 6.95 23.87
CA SER A 264 18.85 7.87 24.97
C SER A 264 20.01 8.04 25.97
N GLY A 265 21.09 7.28 25.83
CA GLY A 265 22.28 7.38 26.70
C GLY A 265 22.06 6.95 28.17
N SER A 266 20.89 6.39 28.49
CA SER A 266 20.56 5.92 29.84
C SER A 266 21.41 4.70 30.21
N LYS A 267 22.10 4.78 31.37
CA LYS A 267 23.00 3.73 31.88
C LYS A 267 22.29 2.52 32.51
N ALA A 268 20.95 2.44 32.39
CA ALA A 268 20.13 1.48 33.16
C ALA A 268 20.01 0.08 32.52
N LEU A 269 20.60 -0.17 31.35
CA LEU A 269 20.43 -1.45 30.63
C LEU A 269 21.37 -2.55 31.12
N SER A 270 20.83 -3.76 31.23
CA SER A 270 21.61 -4.99 31.25
C SER A 270 22.54 -5.05 30.04
N LYS A 271 23.84 -5.31 30.23
CA LYS A 271 24.84 -5.46 29.15
C LYS A 271 24.38 -6.39 28.01
N LYS A 272 23.57 -7.42 28.33
CA LYS A 272 23.02 -8.38 27.33
C LYS A 272 22.01 -7.73 26.37
N ALA A 273 21.13 -6.85 26.85
CA ALA A 273 20.14 -6.19 26.00
C ALA A 273 20.80 -5.18 25.04
N CYS A 274 21.80 -4.44 25.52
CA CYS A 274 22.56 -3.51 24.68
C CYS A 274 23.37 -4.22 23.59
N VAL A 275 23.95 -5.38 23.88
CA VAL A 275 24.67 -6.20 22.89
C VAL A 275 23.70 -6.74 21.82
N SER A 276 22.53 -7.22 22.24
CA SER A 276 21.51 -7.73 21.31
C SER A 276 21.04 -6.65 20.32
N GLY A 277 20.73 -5.45 20.79
CA GLY A 277 20.30 -4.34 19.91
C GLY A 277 21.38 -3.89 18.91
N ARG A 278 22.66 -3.85 19.34
CA ARG A 278 23.79 -3.53 18.46
C ARG A 278 24.02 -4.61 17.39
N MET A 279 23.89 -5.89 17.75
CA MET A 279 24.02 -7.00 16.79
C MET A 279 22.92 -6.96 15.72
N ILE A 280 21.69 -6.63 16.10
CA ILE A 280 20.57 -6.46 15.17
C ILE A 280 20.85 -5.30 14.19
N LEU A 281 21.26 -4.14 14.70
CA LEU A 281 21.63 -2.98 13.86
C LEU A 281 22.80 -3.31 12.91
N PHE A 282 23.82 -3.99 13.41
CA PHE A 282 24.95 -4.43 12.58
C PHE A 282 24.52 -5.42 11.50
N GLY A 283 23.65 -6.39 11.83
CA GLY A 283 23.07 -7.33 10.86
C GLY A 283 22.28 -6.63 9.76
N PHE A 284 21.44 -5.65 10.10
CA PHE A 284 20.73 -4.84 9.11
C PHE A 284 21.67 -3.99 8.25
N ALA A 285 22.69 -3.38 8.85
CA ALA A 285 23.66 -2.58 8.10
C ALA A 285 24.47 -3.44 7.13
N THR A 286 24.90 -4.63 7.54
CA THR A 286 25.63 -5.56 6.64
C THR A 286 24.75 -6.09 5.52
N LEU A 287 23.49 -6.44 5.83
CA LEU A 287 22.51 -6.84 4.80
C LEU A 287 22.26 -5.72 3.79
N PHE A 288 22.08 -4.49 4.27
CA PHE A 288 21.90 -3.31 3.42
C PHE A 288 23.11 -3.07 2.51
N LEU A 289 24.33 -3.07 3.06
CA LEU A 289 25.55 -2.88 2.29
C LEU A 289 25.75 -3.98 1.25
N PHE A 290 25.45 -5.23 1.60
CA PHE A 290 25.48 -6.35 0.68
C PHE A 290 24.48 -6.17 -0.47
N CYS A 291 23.23 -5.82 -0.15
CA CYS A 291 22.20 -5.56 -1.15
C CYS A 291 22.56 -4.36 -2.05
N LEU A 292 23.18 -3.33 -1.49
CA LEU A 292 23.64 -2.17 -2.25
C LEU A 292 24.76 -2.53 -3.21
N ALA A 293 25.75 -3.31 -2.76
CA ALA A 293 26.88 -3.74 -3.56
C ALA A 293 26.49 -4.71 -4.70
N ALA A 294 25.46 -5.53 -4.49
CA ALA A 294 24.95 -6.46 -5.47
C ALA A 294 24.00 -5.82 -6.51
N GLN A 295 23.76 -4.50 -6.43
CA GLN A 295 22.84 -3.81 -7.32
C GLN A 295 23.43 -3.65 -8.73
N THR A 296 22.60 -3.86 -9.76
CA THR A 296 23.00 -3.55 -11.13
C THR A 296 23.26 -2.05 -11.27
N PRO A 297 24.42 -1.63 -11.82
CA PRO A 297 24.69 -0.22 -12.01
C PRO A 297 23.69 0.41 -12.98
N PRO A 298 23.31 1.68 -12.78
CA PRO A 298 22.44 2.38 -13.72
C PRO A 298 23.13 2.56 -15.07
N ASP A 299 22.39 2.36 -16.15
CA ASP A 299 22.89 2.61 -17.50
C ASP A 299 22.69 4.07 -17.89
N PHE A 300 23.61 4.92 -17.47
CA PHE A 300 23.60 6.35 -17.80
C PHE A 300 23.87 6.64 -19.28
N SER A 301 24.32 5.67 -20.08
CA SER A 301 24.55 5.87 -21.51
C SER A 301 23.24 6.12 -22.28
N ARG A 302 22.13 5.58 -21.76
CA ARG A 302 20.78 5.76 -22.30
C ARG A 302 20.09 7.01 -21.78
N THR A 303 20.57 7.59 -20.69
CA THR A 303 20.01 8.80 -20.09
C THR A 303 20.43 10.01 -20.90
N SER A 304 19.73 10.30 -21.98
CA SER A 304 19.99 11.54 -22.71
C SER A 304 19.37 12.71 -21.96
N ALA A 305 20.14 13.79 -21.79
CA ALA A 305 19.59 15.05 -21.26
C ALA A 305 18.39 15.54 -22.08
N ALA A 306 18.32 15.19 -23.36
CA ALA A 306 17.19 15.44 -24.24
C ALA A 306 15.94 14.66 -23.83
N ALA A 307 16.05 13.38 -23.46
CA ALA A 307 14.91 12.57 -22.99
C ALA A 307 14.33 13.12 -21.68
N LEU A 308 15.19 13.49 -20.73
CA LEU A 308 14.80 14.17 -19.49
C LEU A 308 14.09 15.49 -19.75
N LYS A 309 14.65 16.32 -20.65
CA LYS A 309 14.06 17.61 -21.02
C LYS A 309 12.70 17.43 -21.69
N ASN A 310 12.56 16.47 -22.62
CA ASN A 310 11.30 16.20 -23.31
C ASN A 310 10.23 15.66 -22.35
N MET A 311 10.61 14.76 -21.44
CA MET A 311 9.72 14.26 -20.41
C MET A 311 9.26 15.38 -19.47
N ALA A 312 10.18 16.24 -19.00
CA ALA A 312 9.86 17.37 -18.15
C ALA A 312 8.98 18.41 -18.88
N ALA A 313 9.28 18.69 -20.15
CA ALA A 313 8.48 19.59 -20.98
C ALA A 313 7.06 19.06 -21.19
N GLY A 314 6.88 17.78 -21.49
CA GLY A 314 5.56 17.17 -21.64
C GLY A 314 4.74 17.19 -20.35
N LEU A 315 5.38 16.96 -19.21
CA LEU A 315 4.71 17.04 -17.91
C LEU A 315 4.27 18.48 -17.56
N THR A 316 4.99 19.51 -18.05
CA THR A 316 4.65 20.91 -17.82
C THR A 316 3.69 21.50 -18.86
N HIS A 317 3.60 20.87 -20.03
CA HIS A 317 2.70 21.27 -21.13
C HIS A 317 1.71 20.13 -21.48
N PRO A 318 0.74 19.81 -20.58
CA PRO A 318 -0.20 18.73 -20.80
C PRO A 318 -1.11 19.01 -22.01
N ASP A 319 -1.53 17.94 -22.69
CA ASP A 319 -2.51 18.04 -23.77
C ASP A 319 -3.89 18.35 -23.19
N TRP A 320 -4.28 19.63 -23.27
CA TRP A 320 -5.55 20.11 -22.75
C TRP A 320 -6.75 19.62 -23.57
N THR A 321 -6.58 19.28 -24.84
CA THR A 321 -7.66 18.77 -25.68
C THR A 321 -8.06 17.38 -25.20
N PHE A 322 -7.10 16.52 -24.94
CA PHE A 322 -7.31 15.21 -24.33
C PHE A 322 -7.82 15.32 -22.88
N PHE A 323 -7.31 16.30 -22.12
CA PHE A 323 -7.69 16.50 -20.71
C PHE A 323 -9.19 16.77 -20.54
N PHE A 324 -9.78 17.62 -21.39
CA PHE A 324 -11.19 17.99 -21.32
C PHE A 324 -12.10 17.14 -22.22
N SER A 325 -11.56 16.16 -22.92
CA SER A 325 -12.37 15.24 -23.75
C SER A 325 -13.29 14.40 -22.86
N THR A 326 -14.57 14.36 -23.24
CA THR A 326 -15.63 13.54 -22.61
C THR A 326 -15.95 12.28 -23.39
N GLU A 327 -15.25 12.03 -24.49
CA GLU A 327 -15.39 10.79 -25.26
C GLU A 327 -14.94 9.57 -24.44
N LYS A 328 -15.30 8.36 -24.88
CA LYS A 328 -14.92 7.12 -24.16
C LYS A 328 -13.41 6.95 -23.93
N ASP A 329 -12.59 7.53 -24.82
CA ASP A 329 -11.13 7.53 -24.73
C ASP A 329 -10.58 8.82 -24.06
N GLY A 330 -11.45 9.76 -23.67
CA GLY A 330 -11.08 11.00 -23.02
C GLY A 330 -10.74 10.82 -21.55
N LEU A 331 -9.91 11.72 -21.02
CA LEU A 331 -9.40 11.62 -19.65
C LEU A 331 -10.53 11.63 -18.61
N ILE A 332 -11.57 12.46 -18.79
CA ILE A 332 -12.69 12.55 -17.83
C ILE A 332 -13.41 11.21 -17.70
N TYR A 333 -13.69 10.54 -18.83
CA TYR A 333 -14.33 9.23 -18.82
C TYR A 333 -13.46 8.19 -18.08
N LEU A 334 -12.16 8.15 -18.38
CA LEU A 334 -11.20 7.23 -17.78
C LEU A 334 -11.01 7.46 -16.27
N LEU A 335 -11.05 8.73 -15.83
CA LEU A 335 -11.04 9.07 -14.40
C LEU A 335 -12.30 8.59 -13.69
N LEU A 336 -13.48 8.79 -14.30
CA LEU A 336 -14.73 8.29 -13.76
C LEU A 336 -14.74 6.76 -13.70
N GLU A 337 -14.25 6.09 -14.74
CA GLU A 337 -14.12 4.63 -14.75
C GLU A 337 -13.22 4.15 -13.60
N THR A 338 -12.07 4.79 -13.39
CA THR A 338 -11.17 4.48 -12.30
C THR A 338 -11.82 4.64 -10.92
N ILE A 339 -12.60 5.71 -10.73
CA ILE A 339 -13.37 5.94 -9.49
C ILE A 339 -14.43 4.85 -9.30
N CYS A 340 -15.18 4.52 -10.35
CA CYS A 340 -16.24 3.50 -10.29
C CYS A 340 -15.66 2.12 -9.95
N ILE A 341 -14.54 1.72 -10.57
CA ILE A 341 -13.81 0.49 -10.24
C ILE A 341 -13.43 0.47 -8.76
N ALA A 342 -12.89 1.57 -8.24
CA ALA A 342 -12.49 1.66 -6.84
C ALA A 342 -13.69 1.62 -5.88
N ILE A 343 -14.81 2.30 -6.17
CA ILE A 343 -16.01 2.27 -5.34
C ILE A 343 -16.57 0.85 -5.24
N VAL A 344 -16.80 0.21 -6.39
CA VAL A 344 -17.43 -1.12 -6.43
C VAL A 344 -16.51 -2.16 -5.81
N GLY A 345 -15.23 -2.17 -6.18
CA GLY A 345 -14.24 -3.13 -5.65
C GLY A 345 -14.04 -2.99 -4.14
N THR A 346 -13.96 -1.74 -3.61
CA THR A 346 -13.84 -1.52 -2.17
C THR A 346 -15.10 -1.95 -1.43
N SER A 347 -16.28 -1.64 -1.96
CA SER A 347 -17.56 -1.95 -1.31
C SER A 347 -17.80 -3.46 -1.21
N ILE A 348 -17.55 -4.21 -2.30
CA ILE A 348 -17.64 -5.68 -2.29
C ILE A 348 -16.60 -6.26 -1.32
N GLY A 349 -15.35 -5.77 -1.39
CA GLY A 349 -14.30 -6.20 -0.48
C GLY A 349 -14.64 -5.95 0.99
N ALA A 350 -15.16 -4.77 1.33
CA ALA A 350 -15.56 -4.42 2.70
C ALA A 350 -16.71 -5.30 3.22
N PHE A 351 -17.72 -5.54 2.37
CA PHE A 351 -18.86 -6.39 2.72
C PHE A 351 -18.43 -7.83 3.04
N LEU A 352 -17.55 -8.41 2.22
CA LEU A 352 -17.04 -9.76 2.42
C LEU A 352 -16.01 -9.85 3.55
N SER A 353 -15.26 -8.78 3.80
CA SER A 353 -14.26 -8.75 4.88
C SER A 353 -14.85 -8.74 6.27
N ALA A 354 -16.03 -8.13 6.45
CA ALA A 354 -16.64 -8.01 7.77
C ALA A 354 -16.91 -9.38 8.44
N PRO A 355 -17.63 -10.32 7.83
CA PRO A 355 -17.82 -11.65 8.41
C PRO A 355 -16.50 -12.44 8.56
N LEU A 356 -15.58 -12.32 7.61
CA LEU A 356 -14.28 -13.00 7.67
C LEU A 356 -13.42 -12.50 8.85
N ALA A 357 -13.53 -11.24 9.24
CA ALA A 357 -12.83 -10.70 10.39
C ALA A 357 -13.32 -11.32 11.71
N PHE A 358 -14.61 -11.56 11.85
CA PHE A 358 -15.15 -12.27 13.01
C PHE A 358 -14.62 -13.72 13.07
N LEU A 359 -14.56 -14.42 11.93
CA LEU A 359 -14.00 -15.76 11.85
C LEU A 359 -12.49 -15.80 12.11
N ASN A 360 -11.78 -14.73 11.87
CA ASN A 360 -10.34 -14.59 12.09
C ASN A 360 -9.97 -14.18 13.53
N THR A 361 -10.95 -13.72 14.32
CA THR A 361 -10.71 -13.21 15.68
C THR A 361 -10.87 -14.33 16.72
N ARG A 362 -9.82 -14.61 17.51
CA ARG A 362 -9.80 -15.66 18.56
C ARG A 362 -10.84 -15.46 19.68
N ARG A 363 -11.42 -14.27 19.79
CA ARG A 363 -12.48 -13.98 20.78
C ARG A 363 -13.81 -14.63 20.45
N PHE A 364 -14.09 -14.86 19.16
CA PHE A 364 -15.40 -15.37 18.69
C PHE A 364 -15.32 -16.79 18.17
N VAL A 365 -14.12 -17.27 17.81
CA VAL A 365 -13.91 -18.57 17.18
C VAL A 365 -12.76 -19.31 17.87
N PRO A 366 -12.79 -20.67 17.98
CA PRO A 366 -11.70 -21.46 18.55
C PRO A 366 -10.36 -21.19 17.86
N ALA A 367 -9.27 -21.19 18.65
CA ALA A 367 -7.94 -20.85 18.18
C ALA A 367 -7.47 -21.58 16.89
N PRO A 368 -7.70 -22.89 16.70
CA PRO A 368 -7.30 -23.58 15.46
C PRO A 368 -8.08 -23.11 14.24
N ALA A 369 -9.37 -22.79 14.38
CA ALA A 369 -10.16 -22.25 13.27
C ALA A 369 -9.74 -20.82 12.92
N ALA A 370 -9.52 -19.95 13.91
CA ALA A 370 -8.99 -18.60 13.69
C ALA A 370 -7.61 -18.66 13.01
N PHE A 371 -6.74 -19.60 13.40
CA PHE A 371 -5.44 -19.79 12.75
C PHE A 371 -5.59 -20.19 11.27
N PHE A 372 -6.52 -21.09 10.95
CA PHE A 372 -6.79 -21.52 9.59
C PHE A 372 -7.29 -20.34 8.71
N PHE A 373 -8.25 -19.56 9.21
CA PHE A 373 -8.73 -18.37 8.50
C PHE A 373 -7.62 -17.32 8.31
N ASN A 374 -6.78 -17.10 9.33
CA ASN A 374 -5.64 -16.22 9.23
C ASN A 374 -4.66 -16.64 8.13
N LEU A 375 -4.41 -17.95 8.00
CA LEU A 375 -3.55 -18.48 6.93
C LEU A 375 -4.13 -18.20 5.53
N ILE A 376 -5.45 -18.39 5.36
CA ILE A 376 -6.14 -18.05 4.10
C ILE A 376 -6.02 -16.55 3.79
N ILE A 377 -6.29 -15.69 4.77
CA ILE A 377 -6.19 -14.25 4.58
C ILE A 377 -4.75 -13.82 4.26
N MET A 378 -3.77 -14.44 4.90
CA MET A 378 -2.35 -14.21 4.61
C MET A 378 -1.99 -14.66 3.18
N ALA A 379 -2.52 -15.79 2.71
CA ALA A 379 -2.32 -16.25 1.34
C ALA A 379 -2.92 -15.26 0.32
N ILE A 380 -4.15 -14.79 0.55
CA ILE A 380 -4.77 -13.76 -0.30
C ILE A 380 -3.93 -12.48 -0.31
N ARG A 381 -3.40 -12.03 0.81
CA ARG A 381 -2.58 -10.81 0.91
C ARG A 381 -1.20 -10.93 0.29
N SER A 382 -0.64 -12.13 0.22
CA SER A 382 0.70 -12.36 -0.33
C SER A 382 0.75 -12.15 -1.84
N ILE A 383 -0.38 -12.35 -2.52
CA ILE A 383 -0.49 -12.18 -3.97
C ILE A 383 -0.68 -10.69 -4.28
N PRO A 384 0.22 -10.07 -5.06
CA PRO A 384 0.09 -8.68 -5.49
C PRO A 384 -1.15 -8.46 -6.37
N PHE A 385 -1.75 -7.26 -6.28
CA PHE A 385 -3.01 -6.94 -6.97
C PHE A 385 -2.93 -7.08 -8.50
N LEU A 386 -1.81 -6.75 -9.11
CA LEU A 386 -1.63 -6.85 -10.56
C LEU A 386 -1.75 -8.30 -11.05
N ILE A 387 -1.30 -9.25 -10.24
CA ILE A 387 -1.39 -10.68 -10.56
C ILE A 387 -2.83 -11.15 -10.56
N TYR A 388 -3.63 -10.71 -9.59
CA TYR A 388 -5.07 -10.93 -9.61
C TYR A 388 -5.70 -10.36 -10.89
N GLY A 389 -5.28 -9.15 -11.31
CA GLY A 389 -5.72 -8.55 -12.57
C GLY A 389 -5.41 -9.44 -13.77
N LEU A 390 -4.17 -9.94 -13.88
CA LEU A 390 -3.75 -10.85 -14.95
C LEU A 390 -4.51 -12.18 -14.94
N ILE A 391 -4.85 -12.71 -13.78
CA ILE A 391 -5.66 -13.93 -13.63
C ILE A 391 -7.10 -13.65 -14.04
N PHE A 392 -7.72 -12.62 -13.49
CA PHE A 392 -9.12 -12.31 -13.77
C PHE A 392 -9.39 -11.89 -15.20
N ILE A 393 -8.43 -11.24 -15.88
CA ILE A 393 -8.60 -10.91 -17.30
C ILE A 393 -8.76 -12.17 -18.19
N ARG A 394 -8.22 -13.31 -17.75
CA ARG A 394 -8.40 -14.59 -18.45
C ARG A 394 -9.80 -15.18 -18.25
N VAL A 395 -10.47 -14.80 -17.17
CA VAL A 395 -11.82 -15.28 -16.82
C VAL A 395 -12.90 -14.33 -17.33
N SER A 396 -12.81 -13.05 -16.96
CA SER A 396 -13.82 -12.03 -17.28
C SER A 396 -13.54 -11.27 -18.59
N GLY A 397 -12.33 -11.39 -19.15
CA GLY A 397 -11.89 -10.60 -20.30
C GLY A 397 -11.34 -9.22 -19.89
N PRO A 398 -10.81 -8.45 -20.85
CA PRO A 398 -10.34 -7.08 -20.56
C PRO A 398 -11.52 -6.15 -20.27
N GLY A 399 -11.32 -5.17 -19.39
CA GLY A 399 -12.32 -4.15 -19.06
C GLY A 399 -12.45 -3.85 -17.57
N ALA A 400 -13.29 -2.88 -17.23
CA ALA A 400 -13.48 -2.37 -15.88
C ALA A 400 -13.96 -3.43 -14.87
N PHE A 401 -14.77 -4.39 -15.31
CA PHE A 401 -15.24 -5.48 -14.45
C PHE A 401 -14.10 -6.32 -13.88
N THR A 402 -13.06 -6.60 -14.70
CA THR A 402 -11.83 -7.27 -14.22
C THR A 402 -11.13 -6.46 -13.13
N GLY A 403 -11.09 -5.13 -13.28
CA GLY A 403 -10.55 -4.23 -12.25
C GLY A 403 -11.35 -4.31 -10.95
N VAL A 404 -12.68 -4.34 -11.04
CA VAL A 404 -13.56 -4.49 -9.87
C VAL A 404 -13.27 -5.80 -9.12
N LEU A 405 -13.22 -6.94 -9.82
CA LEU A 405 -12.93 -8.25 -9.21
C LEU A 405 -11.56 -8.25 -8.52
N THR A 406 -10.57 -7.68 -9.20
CA THR A 406 -9.20 -7.58 -8.68
C THR A 406 -9.16 -6.81 -7.36
N LEU A 407 -9.72 -5.59 -7.35
CA LEU A 407 -9.74 -4.75 -6.15
C LEU A 407 -10.61 -5.32 -5.04
N ALA A 408 -11.70 -6.01 -5.37
CA ALA A 408 -12.54 -6.69 -4.40
C ALA A 408 -11.74 -7.76 -3.63
N VAL A 409 -11.06 -8.66 -4.35
CA VAL A 409 -10.25 -9.73 -3.71
C VAL A 409 -9.09 -9.15 -2.89
N CYS A 410 -8.37 -8.17 -3.43
CA CYS A 410 -7.29 -7.50 -2.69
C CYS A 410 -7.80 -6.81 -1.43
N SER A 411 -8.97 -6.17 -1.52
CA SER A 411 -9.59 -5.50 -0.38
C SER A 411 -10.04 -6.49 0.69
N ILE A 412 -10.52 -7.69 0.33
CA ILE A 412 -10.83 -8.75 1.29
C ILE A 412 -9.62 -9.04 2.18
N GLY A 413 -8.45 -9.31 1.60
CA GLY A 413 -7.25 -9.64 2.36
C GLY A 413 -6.82 -8.55 3.34
N LEU A 414 -6.78 -7.31 2.88
CA LEU A 414 -6.29 -6.17 3.66
C LEU A 414 -7.31 -5.68 4.70
N LEU A 415 -8.59 -5.54 4.31
CA LEU A 415 -9.64 -5.10 5.23
C LEU A 415 -9.91 -6.13 6.32
N THR A 416 -9.91 -7.43 6.01
CA THR A 416 -10.09 -8.46 7.04
C THR A 416 -9.04 -8.36 8.13
N LYS A 417 -7.76 -8.14 7.78
CA LYS A 417 -6.71 -7.92 8.79
C LYS A 417 -7.00 -6.70 9.65
N ARG A 418 -7.30 -5.54 9.02
CA ARG A 418 -7.61 -4.31 9.74
C ARG A 418 -8.85 -4.43 10.64
N PHE A 419 -9.87 -5.08 10.14
CA PHE A 419 -11.09 -5.34 10.91
C PHE A 419 -10.82 -6.27 12.10
N THR A 420 -9.97 -7.29 11.93
CA THR A 420 -9.53 -8.16 13.02
C THR A 420 -8.77 -7.37 14.09
N GLU A 421 -7.83 -6.51 13.70
CA GLU A 421 -7.10 -5.63 14.62
C GLU A 421 -8.08 -4.72 15.40
N CYS A 422 -9.09 -4.16 14.74
CA CYS A 422 -10.13 -3.36 15.40
C CYS A 422 -10.96 -4.20 16.40
N LEU A 423 -11.32 -5.44 16.03
CA LEU A 423 -12.09 -6.35 16.91
C LEU A 423 -11.27 -6.80 18.14
N GLU A 424 -9.96 -6.93 18.00
CA GLU A 424 -9.07 -7.27 19.13
C GLU A 424 -8.84 -6.08 20.08
N ALA A 425 -8.95 -4.86 19.58
CA ALA A 425 -8.73 -3.63 20.36
C ALA A 425 -9.93 -3.17 21.20
N ILE A 426 -11.15 -3.70 20.97
CA ILE A 426 -12.36 -3.28 21.72
C ILE A 426 -12.37 -3.76 23.17
N ASP A 427 -13.12 -3.03 24.01
CA ASP A 427 -13.45 -3.48 25.36
C ASP A 427 -14.42 -4.68 25.32
N PRO A 428 -14.03 -5.85 25.85
CA PRO A 428 -14.89 -7.02 25.90
C PRO A 428 -16.00 -6.93 26.98
N GLY A 429 -15.90 -5.99 27.93
CA GLY A 429 -16.81 -5.89 29.08
C GLY A 429 -18.30 -5.87 28.70
N PRO A 430 -18.76 -4.97 27.83
CA PRO A 430 -20.16 -4.91 27.41
C PRO A 430 -20.67 -6.20 26.74
N TYR A 431 -19.81 -6.86 25.95
CA TYR A 431 -20.16 -8.14 25.31
C TYR A 431 -20.33 -9.27 26.33
N LEU A 432 -19.38 -9.40 27.25
CA LEU A 432 -19.42 -10.42 28.31
C LEU A 432 -20.59 -10.20 29.27
N ALA A 433 -20.94 -8.94 29.58
CA ALA A 433 -22.10 -8.60 30.42
C ALA A 433 -23.41 -9.09 29.77
N LEU A 434 -23.60 -8.88 28.46
CA LEU A 434 -24.79 -9.37 27.75
C LEU A 434 -24.87 -10.90 27.73
N LEU A 435 -23.74 -11.58 27.52
CA LEU A 435 -23.69 -13.05 27.61
C LEU A 435 -24.02 -13.56 29.01
N ALA A 436 -23.53 -12.89 30.07
CA ALA A 436 -23.82 -13.24 31.45
C ALA A 436 -25.31 -13.09 31.79
N MET A 437 -26.01 -12.16 31.12
CA MET A 437 -27.47 -11.98 31.23
C MET A 437 -28.27 -13.04 30.40
N GLY A 438 -27.60 -13.99 29.74
CA GLY A 438 -28.25 -15.02 28.93
C GLY A 438 -28.64 -14.56 27.52
N VAL A 439 -28.16 -13.41 27.05
CA VAL A 439 -28.42 -12.95 25.68
C VAL A 439 -27.63 -13.81 24.69
N HIS A 440 -28.30 -14.27 23.61
CA HIS A 440 -27.65 -15.06 22.57
C HIS A 440 -26.47 -14.29 21.94
N PRO A 441 -25.36 -14.96 21.55
CA PRO A 441 -24.15 -14.31 21.04
C PRO A 441 -24.37 -13.32 19.88
N VAL A 442 -25.25 -13.64 18.93
CA VAL A 442 -25.50 -12.77 17.76
C VAL A 442 -26.11 -11.42 18.15
N PRO A 443 -27.24 -11.34 18.88
CA PRO A 443 -27.73 -10.06 19.42
C PRO A 443 -26.71 -9.36 20.33
N ALA A 444 -25.94 -10.09 21.14
CA ALA A 444 -24.91 -9.51 21.99
C ALA A 444 -23.84 -8.78 21.16
N VAL A 445 -23.37 -9.38 20.07
CA VAL A 445 -22.45 -8.73 19.10
C VAL A 445 -23.08 -7.50 18.48
N CYS A 446 -24.33 -7.56 18.02
CA CYS A 446 -25.00 -6.46 17.36
C CYS A 446 -25.16 -5.23 18.28
N HIS A 447 -25.41 -5.44 19.58
CA HIS A 447 -25.66 -4.34 20.50
C HIS A 447 -24.42 -3.84 21.26
N SER A 448 -23.39 -4.67 21.43
CA SER A 448 -22.20 -4.27 22.18
C SER A 448 -20.96 -4.06 21.30
N VAL A 449 -20.71 -4.95 20.33
CA VAL A 449 -19.48 -4.93 19.51
C VAL A 449 -19.63 -4.00 18.31
N LEU A 450 -20.69 -4.18 17.49
CA LEU A 450 -20.88 -3.40 16.27
C LEU A 450 -20.86 -1.87 16.48
N PRO A 451 -21.49 -1.29 17.52
CA PRO A 451 -21.39 0.16 17.74
C PRO A 451 -19.97 0.65 18.07
N GLN A 452 -19.16 -0.17 18.72
CA GLN A 452 -17.77 0.16 19.05
C GLN A 452 -16.87 0.15 17.82
N ILE A 453 -17.02 -0.85 16.93
CA ILE A 453 -16.14 -1.03 15.77
C ILE A 453 -16.56 -0.21 14.54
N ALA A 454 -17.83 0.18 14.42
CA ALA A 454 -18.35 0.84 13.22
C ALA A 454 -17.54 2.08 12.78
N PRO A 455 -17.12 3.00 13.67
CA PRO A 455 -16.29 4.13 13.27
C PRO A 455 -14.92 3.71 12.72
N ALA A 456 -14.27 2.72 13.37
CA ALA A 456 -12.97 2.21 12.96
C ALA A 456 -13.04 1.45 11.63
N PHE A 457 -14.11 0.67 11.43
CA PHE A 457 -14.38 -0.02 10.14
C PHE A 457 -14.61 0.99 9.02
N CYS A 458 -15.43 2.01 9.24
CA CYS A 458 -15.64 3.06 8.25
C CYS A 458 -14.33 3.77 7.88
N SER A 459 -13.49 4.09 8.87
CA SER A 459 -12.18 4.69 8.63
C SER A 459 -11.28 3.78 7.80
N ALA A 460 -11.22 2.48 8.13
CA ALA A 460 -10.43 1.51 7.38
C ALA A 460 -10.93 1.34 5.92
N VAL A 461 -12.25 1.35 5.69
CA VAL A 461 -12.83 1.29 4.34
C VAL A 461 -12.50 2.53 3.53
N LEU A 462 -12.60 3.72 4.13
CA LEU A 462 -12.23 4.98 3.45
C LEU A 462 -10.74 5.02 3.09
N TYR A 463 -9.89 4.58 4.01
CA TYR A 463 -8.45 4.45 3.73
C TYR A 463 -8.19 3.45 2.58
N ARG A 464 -8.88 2.30 2.59
CA ARG A 464 -8.75 1.32 1.50
C ARG A 464 -9.26 1.86 0.17
N PHE A 465 -10.32 2.62 0.17
CA PHE A 465 -10.84 3.29 -1.02
C PHE A 465 -9.80 4.24 -1.64
N ASP A 466 -9.12 5.06 -0.82
CA ASP A 466 -8.04 5.93 -1.26
C ASP A 466 -6.88 5.13 -1.90
N VAL A 467 -6.49 4.01 -1.29
CA VAL A 467 -5.48 3.11 -1.86
C VAL A 467 -5.98 2.47 -3.17
N ASN A 468 -7.23 2.03 -3.22
CA ASN A 468 -7.82 1.38 -4.40
C ASN A 468 -7.89 2.30 -5.61
N ILE A 469 -8.11 3.60 -5.45
CA ILE A 469 -8.05 4.57 -6.56
C ILE A 469 -6.66 4.56 -7.21
N ARG A 470 -5.61 4.55 -6.41
CA ARG A 470 -4.24 4.47 -6.92
C ARG A 470 -3.92 3.12 -7.56
N GLU A 471 -4.40 2.02 -6.97
CA GLU A 471 -4.24 0.68 -7.55
C GLU A 471 -5.05 0.53 -8.84
N ALA A 472 -6.29 1.07 -8.91
CA ALA A 472 -7.12 1.07 -10.12
C ALA A 472 -6.44 1.79 -11.30
N SER A 473 -5.75 2.91 -11.02
CA SER A 473 -5.02 3.65 -12.05
C SER A 473 -3.87 2.83 -12.66
N VAL A 474 -3.36 1.84 -11.95
CA VAL A 474 -2.31 0.93 -12.41
C VAL A 474 -2.89 -0.31 -13.10
N LEU A 475 -4.07 -0.78 -12.69
CA LEU A 475 -4.69 -1.99 -13.26
C LEU A 475 -4.97 -1.88 -14.76
N GLY A 476 -5.16 -0.68 -15.26
CA GLY A 476 -5.28 -0.42 -16.70
C GLY A 476 -4.07 -0.90 -17.51
N LEU A 477 -2.87 -0.95 -16.91
CA LEU A 477 -1.64 -1.46 -17.56
C LEU A 477 -1.77 -2.92 -18.03
N VAL A 478 -2.58 -3.70 -17.33
CA VAL A 478 -2.88 -5.10 -17.69
C VAL A 478 -4.22 -5.25 -18.43
N GLY A 479 -4.88 -4.14 -18.79
CA GLY A 479 -6.16 -4.17 -19.52
C GLY A 479 -7.39 -4.35 -18.61
N ALA A 480 -7.27 -4.08 -17.31
CA ALA A 480 -8.36 -4.16 -16.35
C ALA A 480 -9.16 -2.85 -16.19
N GLY A 481 -9.22 -2.02 -17.25
CA GLY A 481 -9.94 -0.75 -17.30
C GLY A 481 -9.22 0.41 -16.64
N GLY A 482 -9.81 1.61 -16.72
CA GLY A 482 -9.29 2.82 -16.13
C GLY A 482 -8.14 3.50 -16.88
N ILE A 483 -7.53 4.47 -16.23
CA ILE A 483 -6.56 5.44 -16.80
C ILE A 483 -5.18 4.81 -17.13
N GLY A 484 -4.86 3.60 -16.67
CA GLY A 484 -3.53 3.01 -16.79
C GLY A 484 -3.12 2.65 -18.21
N ALA A 485 -4.03 2.08 -19.02
CA ALA A 485 -3.70 1.66 -20.37
C ALA A 485 -3.31 2.85 -21.27
N PRO A 486 -4.08 3.95 -21.32
CA PRO A 486 -3.68 5.15 -22.06
C PRO A 486 -2.36 5.74 -21.59
N LEU A 487 -2.04 5.66 -20.30
CA LEU A 487 -0.76 6.15 -19.76
C LEU A 487 0.42 5.36 -20.34
N ILE A 488 0.37 4.02 -20.32
CA ILE A 488 1.45 3.21 -20.92
C ILE A 488 1.56 3.46 -22.42
N PHE A 489 0.44 3.55 -23.13
CA PHE A 489 0.47 3.81 -24.56
C PHE A 489 1.14 5.15 -24.88
N ALA A 490 0.76 6.23 -24.15
CA ALA A 490 1.37 7.54 -24.30
C ALA A 490 2.87 7.50 -24.00
N MET A 491 3.29 6.83 -22.90
CA MET A 491 4.70 6.72 -22.55
C MET A 491 5.50 5.90 -23.57
N ASN A 492 4.97 4.78 -24.06
CA ASN A 492 5.64 3.93 -25.07
C ASN A 492 5.76 4.62 -26.45
N GLN A 493 4.83 5.52 -26.77
CA GLN A 493 4.85 6.35 -27.98
C GLN A 493 5.69 7.64 -27.80
N TYR A 494 6.26 7.85 -26.59
CA TYR A 494 6.96 9.09 -26.24
C TYR A 494 6.09 10.34 -26.33
N ASP A 495 4.76 10.20 -26.25
CA ASP A 495 3.81 11.30 -26.18
C ASP A 495 3.72 11.81 -24.75
N TRP A 496 4.73 12.60 -24.38
CA TRP A 496 4.87 13.11 -23.02
C TRP A 496 3.80 14.14 -22.65
N ASN A 497 3.20 14.83 -23.62
CA ASN A 497 2.13 15.81 -23.38
C ASN A 497 0.85 15.09 -22.94
N LYS A 498 0.52 13.97 -23.59
CA LYS A 498 -0.62 13.12 -23.24
C LYS A 498 -0.38 12.41 -21.91
N ALA A 499 0.83 11.87 -21.70
CA ALA A 499 1.22 11.28 -20.43
C ALA A 499 1.13 12.32 -19.29
N GLY A 500 1.57 13.57 -19.53
CA GLY A 500 1.47 14.68 -18.60
C GLY A 500 0.02 15.02 -18.22
N ALA A 501 -0.89 15.05 -19.19
CA ALA A 501 -2.32 15.26 -18.96
C ALA A 501 -2.92 14.16 -18.06
N ILE A 502 -2.56 12.89 -18.32
CA ILE A 502 -3.02 11.74 -17.53
C ILE A 502 -2.47 11.80 -16.09
N LEU A 503 -1.19 12.08 -15.92
CA LEU A 503 -0.56 12.19 -14.59
C LEU A 503 -1.13 13.36 -13.79
N LEU A 504 -1.40 14.50 -14.44
CA LEU A 504 -2.04 15.65 -13.81
C LEU A 504 -3.47 15.30 -13.37
N GLY A 505 -4.25 14.62 -14.21
CA GLY A 505 -5.58 14.12 -13.86
C GLY A 505 -5.54 13.18 -12.66
N LEU A 506 -4.56 12.27 -12.60
CA LEU A 506 -4.36 11.37 -11.46
C LEU A 506 -4.04 12.13 -10.17
N ILE A 507 -3.12 13.11 -10.24
CA ILE A 507 -2.77 13.96 -9.09
C ILE A 507 -4.01 14.69 -8.56
N LEU A 508 -4.80 15.30 -9.44
CA LEU A 508 -6.01 16.03 -9.06
C LEU A 508 -7.06 15.09 -8.44
N LEU A 509 -7.21 13.90 -9.00
CA LEU A 509 -8.12 12.88 -8.47
C LEU A 509 -7.73 12.46 -7.05
N VAL A 510 -6.47 12.04 -6.85
CA VAL A 510 -5.97 11.61 -5.54
C VAL A 510 -6.01 12.76 -4.53
N TRP A 511 -5.64 13.97 -4.95
CA TRP A 511 -5.72 15.16 -4.10
C TRP A 511 -7.15 15.48 -3.68
N GLY A 512 -8.12 15.38 -4.60
CA GLY A 512 -9.54 15.54 -4.29
C GLY A 512 -10.03 14.54 -3.26
N VAL A 513 -9.62 13.27 -3.39
CA VAL A 513 -9.98 12.20 -2.42
C VAL A 513 -9.30 12.43 -1.07
N ASP A 514 -8.02 12.80 -1.05
CA ASP A 514 -7.30 13.14 0.19
C ASP A 514 -8.00 14.29 0.96
N ILE A 515 -8.45 15.34 0.27
CA ILE A 515 -9.19 16.45 0.90
C ILE A 515 -10.51 15.98 1.50
N LEU A 516 -11.25 15.14 0.78
CA LEU A 516 -12.52 14.61 1.26
C LEU A 516 -12.33 13.68 2.47
N SER A 517 -11.25 12.90 2.47
CA SER A 517 -10.90 11.98 3.56
C SER A 517 -10.35 12.71 4.80
N SER A 518 -9.56 13.79 4.62
CA SER A 518 -8.90 14.51 5.72
C SER A 518 -9.84 15.42 6.54
N ARG A 519 -11.03 15.75 6.03
CA ARG A 519 -12.03 16.60 6.73
C ARG A 519 -12.82 15.86 7.81
N ARG A 520 -12.46 14.63 8.15
CA ARG A 520 -13.06 13.83 9.21
C ARG A 520 -12.05 13.46 10.27
#